data_fd6a34e321e1cb52c6ec34008bb5916d
#
_entry.id   fd6a34e321e1cb52c6ec34008bb5916d
#
_cell.length_a   1.000
_cell.length_b   1.000
_cell.length_c   1.000
_cell.angle_alpha   90.00
_cell.angle_beta   90.00
_cell.angle_gamma   90.00
#
_symmetry.space_group_name_H-M   'P 1'
#
loop_
_entity.id
_entity.type
_entity.pdbx_description
1 polymer ?
#
loop_
_entity_poly.entity_id
_entity_poly.type
_entity_poly.pdbx_seq_one_letter_code
_entity_poly.pdbx_strand_id
1 'polypeptide(L)' 'MMKGKKAVIVVGIIIMIMGVIFHLQGQSIVGPESSFMYSNPQWVTYGIQIAVFGGIILAVGIGLSFIKKN' A
#
# COMPACT_ATOMS: atom_id res chain seq x y z
N MET A 1 12.38 19.35 -6.61
CA MET A 1 12.63 17.98 -6.92
C MET A 1 12.59 17.08 -5.71
N MET A 2 12.00 15.91 -5.83
CA MET A 2 11.92 15.01 -4.71
C MET A 2 13.24 14.33 -4.47
N LYS A 3 13.61 14.22 -3.21
CA LYS A 3 14.74 13.41 -2.84
C LYS A 3 14.34 11.95 -2.87
N GLY A 4 15.33 11.07 -2.97
CA GLY A 4 15.03 9.65 -3.02
C GLY A 4 14.24 9.15 -1.82
N LYS A 5 14.56 9.67 -0.63
CA LYS A 5 13.88 9.25 0.58
C LYS A 5 12.41 9.62 0.56
N LYS A 6 12.09 10.81 0.08
CA LYS A 6 10.71 11.22 -0.02
C LYS A 6 9.97 10.40 -1.06
N ALA A 7 10.65 10.07 -2.15
CA ALA A 7 10.01 9.24 -3.17
C ALA A 7 9.64 7.88 -2.60
N VAL A 8 10.53 7.28 -1.80
CA VAL A 8 10.26 5.99 -1.18
C VAL A 8 9.06 6.08 -0.26
N ILE A 9 8.99 7.12 0.56
CA ILE A 9 7.86 7.30 1.47
C ILE A 9 6.56 7.44 0.70
N VAL A 10 6.54 8.26 -0.34
CA VAL A 10 5.33 8.48 -1.13
C VAL A 10 4.88 7.18 -1.80
N VAL A 11 5.82 6.45 -2.38
CA VAL A 11 5.49 5.18 -3.03
C VAL A 11 4.93 4.20 -2.02
N GLY A 12 5.53 4.12 -0.83
CA GLY A 12 5.04 3.23 0.21
C GLY A 12 3.62 3.56 0.63
N ILE A 13 3.31 4.85 0.79
CA ILE A 13 1.97 5.28 1.16
C ILE A 13 0.97 4.90 0.07
N ILE A 14 1.31 5.15 -1.19
CA ILE A 14 0.41 4.84 -2.29
C ILE A 14 0.13 3.34 -2.35
N ILE A 15 1.16 2.53 -2.25
CA ILE A 15 1.01 1.08 -2.32
C ILE A 15 0.16 0.59 -1.15
N MET A 16 0.41 1.12 0.05
CA MET A 16 -0.33 0.71 1.22
C MET A 16 -1.81 1.04 1.09
N ILE A 17 -2.13 2.24 0.61
CA ILE A 17 -3.51 2.64 0.42
C ILE A 17 -4.19 1.75 -0.61
N MET A 18 -3.51 1.47 -1.72
CA MET A 18 -4.08 0.61 -2.75
C MET A 18 -4.30 -0.80 -2.22
N GLY A 19 -3.37 -1.30 -1.40
CA GLY A 19 -3.53 -2.61 -0.80
C GLY A 19 -4.76 -2.69 0.09
N VAL A 20 -4.99 -1.65 0.89
CA VAL A 20 -6.17 -1.61 1.77
C VAL A 20 -7.43 -1.58 0.93
N ILE A 21 -7.46 -0.78 -0.13
CA ILE A 21 -8.64 -0.70 -1.00
C ILE A 21 -8.93 -2.06 -1.62
N PHE A 22 -7.91 -2.74 -2.14
CA PHE A 22 -8.09 -4.04 -2.76
C PHE A 22 -8.60 -5.06 -1.76
N HIS A 23 -8.07 -5.03 -0.55
CA HIS A 23 -8.51 -5.91 0.51
C HIS A 23 -10.01 -5.70 0.80
N LEU A 24 -10.44 -4.46 0.89
CA LEU A 24 -11.83 -4.16 1.18
C LEU A 24 -12.74 -4.52 0.03
N GLN A 25 -12.27 -4.37 -1.20
CA GLN A 25 -13.07 -4.81 -2.35
C GLN A 25 -13.23 -6.33 -2.35
N GLY A 26 -12.20 -7.05 -1.97
CA GLY A 26 -12.30 -8.50 -1.87
C GLY A 26 -13.31 -8.94 -0.83
N GLN A 27 -13.53 -8.12 0.20
CA GLN A 27 -14.51 -8.41 1.25
C GLN A 27 -15.88 -7.83 0.96
N SER A 28 -16.05 -7.19 -0.20
CA SER A 28 -17.33 -6.58 -0.58
C SER A 28 -17.69 -5.37 0.27
N ILE A 29 -16.70 -4.74 0.89
CA ILE A 29 -16.97 -3.57 1.72
C ILE A 29 -17.04 -2.31 0.90
N VAL A 30 -16.16 -2.19 -0.10
CA VAL A 30 -16.18 -1.04 -1.00
C VAL A 30 -16.37 -1.51 -2.43
N GLY A 31 -17.08 -0.70 -3.21
CA GLY A 31 -17.35 -1.02 -4.60
C GLY A 31 -16.27 -0.48 -5.50
N PRO A 32 -16.50 -0.48 -6.80
CA PRO A 32 -17.77 -0.88 -7.44
C PRO A 32 -17.93 -2.40 -7.52
N GLU A 33 -19.16 -2.83 -7.51
CA GLU A 33 -19.47 -4.24 -7.58
C GLU A 33 -19.04 -4.86 -8.89
N SER A 34 -18.86 -4.04 -9.91
CA SER A 34 -18.44 -4.55 -11.22
C SER A 34 -16.93 -4.80 -11.27
N SER A 35 -16.19 -4.42 -10.22
CA SER A 35 -14.76 -4.67 -10.18
C SER A 35 -14.49 -6.16 -10.06
N PHE A 36 -13.49 -6.64 -10.81
CA PHE A 36 -13.12 -8.05 -10.72
C PHE A 36 -12.57 -8.42 -9.34
N MET A 37 -12.22 -7.44 -8.53
CA MET A 37 -11.74 -7.67 -7.17
C MET A 37 -12.86 -7.76 -6.16
N TYR A 38 -14.07 -7.33 -6.53
CA TYR A 38 -15.18 -7.27 -5.60
C TYR A 38 -15.63 -8.68 -5.21
N SER A 39 -15.79 -8.94 -3.93
CA SER A 39 -16.20 -10.24 -3.41
C SER A 39 -15.27 -11.36 -3.85
N ASN A 40 -14.00 -11.08 -4.02
CA ASN A 40 -13.04 -12.07 -4.47
C ASN A 40 -12.12 -12.42 -3.30
N PRO A 41 -12.22 -13.64 -2.76
CA PRO A 41 -11.41 -14.02 -1.60
C PRO A 41 -9.92 -13.92 -1.85
N GLN A 42 -9.48 -14.09 -3.09
CA GLN A 42 -8.06 -13.97 -3.37
C GLN A 42 -7.57 -12.54 -3.14
N TRP A 43 -8.42 -11.56 -3.42
CA TRP A 43 -8.02 -10.17 -3.23
C TRP A 43 -8.05 -9.75 -1.78
N VAL A 44 -8.80 -10.48 -0.93
CA VAL A 44 -8.68 -10.26 0.50
C VAL A 44 -7.24 -10.50 0.93
N THR A 45 -6.66 -11.61 0.49
CA THR A 45 -5.28 -11.95 0.82
C THR A 45 -4.30 -11.05 0.07
N TYR A 46 -4.49 -10.85 -1.21
CA TYR A 46 -3.58 -10.03 -2.00
C TYR A 46 -3.56 -8.60 -1.50
N GLY A 47 -4.72 -8.07 -1.14
CA GLY A 47 -4.78 -6.71 -0.62
C GLY A 47 -3.96 -6.55 0.65
N ILE A 48 -4.06 -7.53 1.56
CA ILE A 48 -3.27 -7.49 2.78
C ILE A 48 -1.79 -7.55 2.44
N GLN A 49 -1.40 -8.43 1.53
CA GLN A 49 0.00 -8.57 1.16
C GLN A 49 0.53 -7.28 0.55
N ILE A 50 -0.25 -6.65 -0.31
CA ILE A 50 0.15 -5.39 -0.94
C ILE A 50 0.27 -4.31 0.13
N ALA A 51 -0.69 -4.25 1.06
CA ALA A 51 -0.65 -3.24 2.11
C ALA A 51 0.57 -3.43 3.01
N VAL A 52 0.90 -4.67 3.36
CA VAL A 52 2.08 -4.95 4.18
C VAL A 52 3.34 -4.55 3.43
N PHE A 53 3.41 -4.87 2.15
CA PHE A 53 4.56 -4.52 1.34
C PHE A 53 4.74 -3.01 1.28
N GLY A 54 3.65 -2.28 1.07
CA GLY A 54 3.69 -0.83 1.08
C GLY A 54 4.12 -0.28 2.43
N GLY A 55 3.64 -0.91 3.52
CA GLY A 55 4.03 -0.51 4.85
C GLY A 55 5.52 -0.70 5.11
N ILE A 56 6.09 -1.79 4.60
CA ILE A 56 7.52 -2.04 4.71
C ILE A 56 8.31 -0.98 3.95
N ILE A 57 7.88 -0.67 2.73
CA ILE A 57 8.54 0.36 1.94
C ILE A 57 8.46 1.70 2.67
N LEU A 58 7.31 2.03 3.22
CA LEU A 58 7.14 3.26 3.96
C LEU A 58 8.06 3.29 5.18
N ALA A 59 8.15 2.19 5.92
CA ALA A 59 8.99 2.12 7.09
C ALA A 59 10.46 2.30 6.72
N VAL A 60 10.89 1.71 5.61
CA VAL A 60 12.26 1.88 5.13
C VAL A 60 12.51 3.36 4.81
N GLY A 61 11.56 3.99 4.12
CA GLY A 61 11.72 5.40 3.77
C GLY A 61 11.82 6.29 4.99
N ILE A 62 10.99 6.05 6.01
CA ILE A 62 11.03 6.81 7.24
C ILE A 62 12.34 6.57 7.97
N GLY A 63 12.78 5.31 8.02
CA GLY A 63 14.05 4.98 8.66
C GLY A 63 15.22 5.66 8.01
N LEU A 64 15.26 5.69 6.68
CA LEU A 64 16.33 6.38 5.96
C LEU A 64 16.29 7.87 6.26
N SER A 65 15.11 8.41 6.44
CA SER A 65 14.95 9.81 6.74
C SER A 65 15.57 10.18 8.08
N PHE A 66 15.46 9.28 9.05
CA PHE A 66 16.04 9.53 10.37
C PHE A 66 17.54 9.26 10.41
N ILE A 67 18.01 8.31 9.65
CA ILE A 67 19.41 7.96 9.67
C ILE A 67 20.28 8.99 9.01
N LYS A 68 19.80 9.72 8.10
CA LYS A 68 20.55 10.51 7.34
C LYS A 68 21.43 11.42 7.95
N LYS A 69 22.15 11.78 7.79
CA LYS A 69 22.79 12.56 8.32
C LYS A 69 23.35 13.36 7.64
N ASN A 70 23.39 13.68 7.30
CA ASN A 70 23.77 14.57 6.69
C ASN A 70 24.59 14.59 6.28
#